data_ec8e7668302c1c98b14b6814e5bd7577
#
_entry.id   ec8e7668302c1c98b14b6814e5bd7577
#
_cell.length_a   1.000
_cell.length_b   1.000
_cell.length_c   1.000
_cell.angle_alpha   90.00
_cell.angle_beta   90.00
_cell.angle_gamma   90.00
#
_symmetry.space_group_name_H-M   'P 1'
#
loop_
_entity.id
_entity.type
_entity.pdbx_description
1 polymer ?
#
loop_
_entity_poly.entity_id
_entity_poly.type
_entity_poly.pdbx_seq_one_letter_code
_entity_poly.pdbx_strand_id
1 'polypeptide(L)' 'MVEKTVGKQNMERSVSKYREISGFVWDFFKKYLPTDADLTTVGKDIQWLDEKYKGTDEYAFMQKLLKVYFDELTRVKG' A
#
# COMPACT_ATOMS: atom_id res chain seq x y z
N MET A 1 -26.12 11.34 18.28
CA MET A 1 -24.88 11.72 18.97
C MET A 1 -23.98 10.54 19.17
N VAL A 2 -24.47 9.49 19.82
CA VAL A 2 -23.70 8.27 20.07
C VAL A 2 -23.26 7.62 18.76
N GLU A 3 -24.16 7.58 17.79
CA GLU A 3 -23.85 7.00 16.48
C GLU A 3 -22.71 7.74 15.77
N LYS A 4 -22.70 9.06 15.85
CA LYS A 4 -21.63 9.85 15.26
C LYS A 4 -20.29 9.55 15.91
N THR A 5 -20.29 9.40 17.24
CA THR A 5 -19.06 9.09 17.96
C THR A 5 -18.50 7.74 17.55
N VAL A 6 -19.35 6.71 17.46
CA VAL A 6 -18.95 5.39 17.03
C VAL A 6 -18.44 5.42 15.60
N GLY A 7 -19.17 6.11 14.71
CA GLY A 7 -18.75 6.25 13.33
C GLY A 7 -17.41 6.95 13.19
N LYS A 8 -17.20 7.97 14.00
CA LYS A 8 -15.94 8.71 14.00
C LYS A 8 -14.77 7.82 14.42
N GLN A 9 -14.98 6.98 15.44
CA GLN A 9 -13.94 6.04 15.89
C GLN A 9 -13.61 5.04 14.79
N ASN A 10 -14.62 4.52 14.11
CA ASN A 10 -14.40 3.58 13.01
C ASN A 10 -13.65 4.25 11.87
N MET A 11 -13.97 5.49 11.57
CA MET A 11 -13.27 6.25 10.54
C MET A 11 -11.82 6.48 10.89
N GLU A 12 -11.54 6.76 12.17
CA GLU A 12 -10.17 6.97 12.63
C GLU A 12 -9.34 5.70 12.46
N ARG A 13 -9.93 4.53 12.76
CA ARG A 13 -9.25 3.25 12.57
C ARG A 13 -8.96 3.01 11.09
N SER A 14 -9.94 3.29 10.24
CA SER A 14 -9.77 3.12 8.80
C SER A 14 -8.69 4.06 8.28
N VAL A 15 -8.70 5.32 8.72
CA VAL A 15 -7.68 6.28 8.31
C VAL A 15 -6.29 5.82 8.73
N SER A 16 -6.14 5.30 9.95
CA SER A 16 -4.86 4.79 10.42
C SER A 16 -4.35 3.64 9.56
N LYS A 17 -5.23 2.72 9.20
CA LYS A 17 -4.86 1.57 8.37
C LYS A 17 -4.45 2.02 6.96
N TYR A 18 -5.20 2.92 6.38
CA TYR A 18 -4.88 3.46 5.05
C TYR A 18 -3.57 4.23 5.07
N ARG A 19 -3.32 4.99 6.13
CA ARG A 19 -2.06 5.70 6.29
C ARG A 19 -0.89 4.73 6.37
N GLU A 20 -1.04 3.66 7.13
CA GLU A 20 -0.02 2.63 7.27
C GLU A 20 0.31 1.99 5.92
N ILE A 21 -0.73 1.59 5.19
CA ILE A 21 -0.57 0.98 3.87
C ILE A 21 0.10 1.96 2.90
N SER A 22 -0.38 3.20 2.88
CA SER A 22 0.18 4.23 2.00
C SER A 22 1.66 4.47 2.31
N GLY A 23 2.02 4.45 3.59
CA GLY A 23 3.42 4.60 4.01
C GLY A 23 4.30 3.47 3.50
N PHE A 24 3.86 2.23 3.63
CA PHE A 24 4.61 1.08 3.12
C PHE A 24 4.77 1.12 1.61
N VAL A 25 3.70 1.45 0.89
CA VAL A 25 3.75 1.52 -0.57
C VAL A 25 4.63 2.68 -1.03
N TRP A 26 4.55 3.82 -0.33
CA TRP A 26 5.40 4.97 -0.62
C TRP A 26 6.87 4.64 -0.41
N ASP A 27 7.20 3.95 0.71
CA ASP A 27 8.58 3.54 0.99
C ASP A 27 9.08 2.57 -0.08
N PHE A 28 8.23 1.66 -0.53
CA PHE A 28 8.54 0.74 -1.61
C PHE A 28 8.88 1.51 -2.89
N PHE A 29 8.02 2.46 -3.27
CA PHE A 29 8.21 3.27 -4.48
C PHE A 29 9.50 4.11 -4.38
N LYS A 30 9.68 4.78 -3.26
CA LYS A 30 10.84 5.62 -3.00
C LYS A 30 12.15 4.81 -3.05
N LYS A 31 12.10 3.57 -2.57
CA LYS A 31 13.26 2.69 -2.56
C LYS A 31 13.67 2.26 -3.97
N TYR A 32 12.70 1.95 -4.81
CA TYR A 32 12.99 1.37 -6.12
C TYR A 32 13.05 2.36 -7.27
N LEU A 33 12.48 3.55 -7.09
CA LEU A 33 12.48 4.56 -8.15
C LEU A 33 13.89 4.95 -8.60
N PRO A 34 14.83 5.22 -7.69
CA PRO A 34 16.18 5.64 -8.08
C PRO A 34 17.16 4.49 -8.32
N THR A 35 16.75 3.24 -8.12
CA THR A 35 17.67 2.10 -8.24
C THR A 35 17.34 1.28 -9.47
N ASP A 36 18.31 0.44 -9.88
CA ASP A 36 18.14 -0.51 -10.99
C ASP A 36 17.81 -1.92 -10.48
N ALA A 37 17.10 -2.00 -9.34
CA ALA A 37 16.70 -3.28 -8.79
C ALA A 37 15.88 -4.07 -9.81
N ASP A 38 16.12 -5.36 -9.88
CA ASP A 38 15.39 -6.19 -10.81
C ASP A 38 13.97 -6.49 -10.31
N LEU A 39 13.14 -7.00 -11.22
CA LEU A 39 11.74 -7.26 -10.91
C LEU A 39 11.56 -8.34 -9.85
N THR A 40 12.52 -9.26 -9.73
CA THR A 40 12.46 -10.31 -8.72
C THR A 40 12.51 -9.74 -7.32
N THR A 41 13.42 -8.78 -7.10
CA THR A 41 13.56 -8.12 -5.81
C THR A 41 12.30 -7.31 -5.49
N VAL A 42 11.80 -6.58 -6.48
CA VAL A 42 10.57 -5.80 -6.34
C VAL A 42 9.40 -6.72 -6.00
N GLY A 43 9.33 -7.86 -6.67
CA GLY A 43 8.26 -8.84 -6.44
C GLY A 43 8.24 -9.39 -5.02
N LYS A 44 9.40 -9.56 -4.40
CA LYS A 44 9.49 -10.05 -3.03
C LYS A 44 8.85 -9.08 -2.03
N ASP A 45 9.08 -7.78 -2.22
CA ASP A 45 8.49 -6.77 -1.36
C ASP A 45 6.98 -6.69 -1.57
N ILE A 46 6.54 -6.83 -2.81
CA ILE A 46 5.11 -6.87 -3.13
C ILE A 46 4.46 -8.08 -2.45
N GLN A 47 5.11 -9.23 -2.51
CA GLN A 47 4.60 -10.44 -1.87
C GLN A 47 4.51 -10.27 -0.35
N TRP A 48 5.49 -9.64 0.25
CA TRP A 48 5.47 -9.37 1.69
C TRP A 48 4.26 -8.53 2.08
N LEU A 49 3.99 -7.48 1.33
CA LEU A 49 2.83 -6.63 1.57
C LEU A 49 1.53 -7.40 1.35
N ASP A 50 1.49 -8.20 0.29
CA ASP A 50 0.32 -9.02 -0.02
C ASP A 50 -0.03 -9.95 1.15
N GLU A 51 0.96 -10.65 1.67
CA GLU A 51 0.75 -11.57 2.78
C GLU A 51 0.38 -10.84 4.06
N LYS A 52 0.98 -9.67 4.29
CA LYS A 52 0.72 -8.89 5.50
C LYS A 52 -0.74 -8.44 5.60
N TYR A 53 -1.34 -8.07 4.48
CA TYR A 53 -2.69 -7.52 4.47
C TYR A 53 -3.76 -8.48 3.94
N LYS A 54 -3.37 -9.66 3.52
CA LYS A 54 -4.30 -10.66 3.02
C LYS A 54 -5.35 -10.98 4.10
N GLY A 55 -6.62 -10.95 3.70
CA GLY A 55 -7.72 -11.22 4.61
C GLY A 55 -8.22 -9.99 5.36
N THR A 56 -7.62 -8.82 5.16
CA THR A 56 -8.10 -7.58 5.74
C THR A 56 -9.03 -6.87 4.77
N ASP A 57 -9.86 -5.97 5.31
CA ASP A 57 -10.79 -5.19 4.50
C ASP A 57 -10.06 -4.23 3.56
N GLU A 58 -8.84 -3.84 3.91
CA GLU A 58 -8.04 -2.88 3.16
C GLU A 58 -7.16 -3.52 2.10
N TYR A 59 -7.22 -4.84 1.97
CA TYR A 59 -6.38 -5.58 1.04
C TYR A 59 -6.57 -5.11 -0.42
N ALA A 60 -7.82 -4.92 -0.82
CA ALA A 60 -8.12 -4.46 -2.18
C ALA A 60 -7.54 -3.08 -2.45
N PHE A 61 -7.61 -2.18 -1.48
CA PHE A 61 -7.00 -0.85 -1.59
C PHE A 61 -5.48 -0.97 -1.74
N MET A 62 -4.86 -1.81 -0.94
CA MET A 62 -3.41 -2.02 -0.98
C MET A 62 -2.98 -2.52 -2.36
N GLN A 63 -3.72 -3.48 -2.92
CA GLN A 63 -3.42 -4.01 -4.25
C GLN A 63 -3.54 -2.94 -5.33
N LYS A 64 -4.58 -2.12 -5.28
CA LYS A 64 -4.77 -1.05 -6.24
C LYS A 64 -3.66 -0.01 -6.16
N LEU A 65 -3.28 0.34 -4.94
CA LEU A 65 -2.23 1.33 -4.73
C LEU A 65 -0.87 0.80 -5.22
N LEU A 66 -0.56 -0.46 -4.91
CA LEU A 66 0.66 -1.10 -5.40
C LEU A 66 0.69 -1.11 -6.92
N LYS A 67 -0.44 -1.41 -7.55
CA LYS A 67 -0.51 -1.43 -9.01
C LYS A 67 -0.21 -0.05 -9.59
N VAL A 68 -0.79 1.00 -9.00
CA VAL A 68 -0.56 2.37 -9.47
C VAL A 68 0.92 2.71 -9.41
N TYR A 69 1.57 2.44 -8.29
CA TYR A 69 2.99 2.74 -8.13
C TYR A 69 3.87 1.84 -8.99
N PHE A 70 3.52 0.57 -9.11
CA PHE A 70 4.27 -0.36 -9.95
C PHE A 70 4.20 0.06 -11.43
N ASP A 71 3.00 0.44 -11.89
CA ASP A 71 2.81 0.93 -13.26
C ASP A 71 3.65 2.18 -13.48
N GLU A 72 3.70 3.07 -12.50
CA GLU A 72 4.50 4.29 -12.61
C GLU A 72 5.99 3.98 -12.67
N LEU A 73 6.45 3.05 -11.84
CA LEU A 73 7.86 2.61 -11.88
C LEU A 73 8.20 2.05 -13.25
N THR A 74 7.32 1.22 -13.80
CA THR A 74 7.52 0.62 -15.12
C THR A 74 7.57 1.71 -16.20
N ARG A 75 6.69 2.71 -16.10
CA ARG A 75 6.67 3.82 -17.05
C ARG A 75 7.96 4.63 -17.00
N VAL A 76 8.42 4.94 -15.80
CA VAL A 76 9.61 5.78 -15.62
C VAL A 76 10.88 5.03 -16.04
N LYS A 77 10.97 3.76 -15.69
CA LYS A 77 12.14 2.95 -15.97
C LYS A 77 12.13 2.31 -17.35
N GLY A 78 10.94 2.14 -17.90
CA GLY A 78 10.78 1.55 -19.22
C GLY A 78 11.06 2.52 -20.31
#